data_f9484daaf3793f1ddd08e2d0d6a93af3
#
_entry.id   f9484daaf3793f1ddd08e2d0d6a93af3
#
_cell.length_a   1.000
_cell.length_b   1.000
_cell.length_c   1.000
_cell.angle_alpha   90.00
_cell.angle_beta   90.00
_cell.angle_gamma   90.00
#
_symmetry.space_group_name_H-M   'P 1'
#
loop_
_entity.id
_entity.type
_entity.pdbx_description
1 polymer ?
#
loop_
_entity_poly.entity_id
_entity_poly.type
_entity_poly.pdbx_seq_one_letter_code
_entity_poly.pdbx_strand_id
1 'polypeptide(L)'
;PIFRATDAAAEQAREGNARTKDEIYEHFKKNHIILIFSEGIAYPEKAVRRLKKGTGQIAADMAKRSDFEMDLHVVPTSLNYSKFGSLMQTVHVHYGEPIRIRDYAEMIKNDEKGFVDMVTNTVQNELEEFVMITKGDYTDEKELVHEMVINENYQPFKFKIKDQWGFS
;
A
#
# COMPACT_ATOMS: atom_id res chain seq x y z
N PRO A 1 5.91 -12.42 6.44
CA PRO A 1 6.95 -11.61 5.80
C PRO A 1 7.50 -12.32 4.57
N ILE A 2 7.70 -11.56 3.46
CA ILE A 2 8.29 -12.10 2.24
C ILE A 2 9.81 -12.03 2.37
N PHE A 3 10.47 -13.16 2.28
CA PHE A 3 11.92 -13.27 2.37
C PHE A 3 12.59 -12.74 1.09
N ARG A 4 13.74 -12.09 1.25
CA ARG A 4 14.61 -11.64 0.15
C ARG A 4 15.79 -12.59 0.01
N ALA A 5 16.28 -12.76 -1.21
CA ALA A 5 17.43 -13.62 -1.48
C ALA A 5 18.72 -13.19 -0.74
N THR A 6 18.80 -11.90 -0.31
CA THR A 6 19.91 -11.37 0.49
C THR A 6 19.83 -11.75 1.97
N ASP A 7 18.64 -12.14 2.46
CA ASP A 7 18.38 -12.40 3.87
C ASP A 7 18.41 -13.89 4.21
N ALA A 8 18.41 -14.76 3.19
CA ALA A 8 18.43 -16.21 3.34
C ALA A 8 19.05 -16.87 2.10
N ALA A 9 19.49 -18.14 2.24
CA ALA A 9 19.84 -18.93 1.08
C ALA A 9 18.67 -18.96 0.08
N ALA A 10 18.94 -18.93 -1.21
CA ALA A 10 17.92 -18.75 -2.25
C ALA A 10 16.78 -19.77 -2.18
N GLU A 11 17.08 -20.98 -1.73
CA GLU A 11 16.11 -22.08 -1.56
C GLU A 11 15.16 -21.82 -0.37
N GLN A 12 15.69 -21.42 0.78
CA GLN A 12 14.90 -21.06 1.96
C GLN A 12 14.01 -19.85 1.70
N ALA A 13 14.51 -18.88 0.90
CA ALA A 13 13.73 -17.71 0.49
C ALA A 13 12.54 -18.11 -0.42
N ARG A 14 12.75 -19.09 -1.33
CA ARG A 14 11.67 -19.60 -2.21
C ARG A 14 10.60 -20.35 -1.42
N GLU A 15 11.00 -21.24 -0.51
CA GLU A 15 10.06 -21.97 0.35
C GLU A 15 9.27 -21.03 1.27
N GLY A 16 9.96 -20.05 1.90
CA GLY A 16 9.33 -19.06 2.75
C GLY A 16 8.33 -18.18 1.99
N ASN A 17 8.67 -17.79 0.76
CA ASN A 17 7.77 -17.00 -0.10
C ASN A 17 6.57 -17.85 -0.57
N ALA A 18 6.75 -19.13 -0.89
CA ALA A 18 5.67 -20.02 -1.27
C ALA A 18 4.66 -20.18 -0.13
N ARG A 19 5.14 -20.46 1.09
CA ARG A 19 4.30 -20.55 2.29
C ARG A 19 3.54 -19.23 2.57
N THR A 20 4.23 -18.10 2.47
CA THR A 20 3.58 -16.79 2.66
C THR A 20 2.47 -16.57 1.63
N LYS A 21 2.66 -16.98 0.38
CA LYS A 21 1.63 -16.89 -0.66
C LYS A 21 0.42 -17.78 -0.36
N ASP A 22 0.64 -18.97 0.20
CA ASP A 22 -0.43 -19.86 0.62
C ASP A 22 -1.25 -19.25 1.78
N GLU A 23 -0.57 -18.68 2.76
CA GLU A 23 -1.21 -17.94 3.87
C GLU A 23 -2.04 -16.75 3.35
N ILE A 24 -1.51 -15.95 2.43
CA ILE A 24 -2.22 -14.83 1.78
C ILE A 24 -3.48 -15.34 1.08
N TYR A 25 -3.39 -16.42 0.32
CA TYR A 25 -4.53 -16.99 -0.38
C TYR A 25 -5.65 -17.43 0.56
N GLU A 26 -5.30 -18.11 1.66
CA GLU A 26 -6.27 -18.49 2.69
C GLU A 26 -6.92 -17.29 3.40
N HIS A 27 -6.18 -16.18 3.57
CA HIS A 27 -6.75 -14.95 4.09
C HIS A 27 -7.77 -14.33 3.12
N PHE A 28 -7.45 -14.26 1.82
CA PHE A 28 -8.38 -13.74 0.82
C PHE A 28 -9.65 -14.57 0.69
N LYS A 29 -9.57 -15.92 0.78
CA LYS A 29 -10.75 -16.80 0.83
C LYS A 29 -11.70 -16.48 1.98
N LYS A 30 -11.19 -15.89 3.06
CA LYS A 30 -11.95 -15.43 4.22
C LYS A 30 -12.37 -13.96 4.12
N ASN A 31 -12.23 -13.34 2.97
CA ASN A 31 -12.47 -11.90 2.73
C ASN A 31 -11.66 -10.97 3.65
N HIS A 32 -10.45 -11.38 4.02
CA HIS A 32 -9.57 -10.52 4.79
C HIS A 32 -8.84 -9.51 3.89
N ILE A 33 -8.43 -8.39 4.49
CA ILE A 33 -7.60 -7.36 3.84
C ILE A 33 -6.13 -7.65 4.15
N ILE A 34 -5.27 -7.51 3.14
CA ILE A 34 -3.81 -7.60 3.28
C ILE A 34 -3.21 -6.22 3.05
N LEU A 35 -2.44 -5.72 4.00
CA LEU A 35 -1.69 -4.49 3.85
C LEU A 35 -0.26 -4.80 3.38
N ILE A 36 0.16 -4.13 2.30
CA ILE A 36 1.49 -4.31 1.70
C ILE A 36 2.19 -2.96 1.60
N PHE A 37 3.36 -2.83 2.21
CA PHE A 37 4.23 -1.67 2.04
C PHE A 37 5.15 -1.86 0.83
N SER A 38 4.72 -1.36 -0.32
CA SER A 38 5.37 -1.60 -1.61
C SER A 38 6.76 -0.97 -1.74
N GLU A 39 7.09 0.03 -0.93
CA GLU A 39 8.45 0.59 -0.84
C GLU A 39 9.46 -0.40 -0.24
N GLY A 40 8.97 -1.28 0.64
CA GLY A 40 9.72 -2.37 1.26
C GLY A 40 10.68 -1.98 2.37
N ILE A 41 10.96 -0.70 2.59
CA ILE A 41 11.74 -0.15 3.71
C ILE A 41 11.13 1.21 4.06
N ALA A 42 10.96 1.48 5.36
CA ALA A 42 10.54 2.78 5.84
C ALA A 42 11.74 3.74 5.92
N TYR A 43 11.56 4.95 5.39
CA TYR A 43 12.53 6.02 5.48
C TYR A 43 11.88 7.26 6.10
N PRO A 44 12.62 8.06 6.88
CA PRO A 44 12.11 9.29 7.46
C PRO A 44 12.11 10.45 6.45
N GLU A 45 11.53 10.22 5.27
CA GLU A 45 11.48 11.18 4.17
C GLU A 45 10.03 11.36 3.71
N LYS A 46 9.65 12.59 3.38
CA LYS A 46 8.36 12.91 2.74
C LYS A 46 8.51 12.75 1.22
N ALA A 47 8.81 11.53 0.74
CA ALA A 47 8.94 11.23 -0.67
C ALA A 47 8.54 9.78 -0.95
N VAL A 48 7.83 9.56 -2.04
CA VAL A 48 7.55 8.20 -2.52
C VAL A 48 8.79 7.71 -3.26
N ARG A 49 9.34 6.60 -2.81
CA ARG A 49 10.43 5.92 -3.51
C ARG A 49 9.87 4.97 -4.55
N ARG A 50 10.72 4.54 -5.48
CA ARG A 50 10.34 3.57 -6.49
C ARG A 50 9.79 2.30 -5.82
N LEU A 51 8.54 1.97 -6.14
CA LEU A 51 7.87 0.82 -5.58
C LEU A 51 8.44 -0.50 -6.12
N LYS A 52 8.36 -1.53 -5.30
CA LYS A 52 8.70 -2.89 -5.68
C LYS A 52 7.51 -3.60 -6.30
N LYS A 53 7.78 -4.50 -7.23
CA LYS A 53 6.77 -5.22 -8.00
C LYS A 53 5.97 -6.27 -7.20
N GLY A 54 6.24 -6.43 -5.90
CA GLY A 54 5.67 -7.49 -5.06
C GLY A 54 4.14 -7.47 -5.01
N THR A 55 3.54 -6.27 -4.93
CA THR A 55 2.07 -6.13 -4.89
C THR A 55 1.42 -6.64 -6.17
N GLY A 56 1.91 -6.23 -7.34
CA GLY A 56 1.40 -6.71 -8.63
C GLY A 56 1.61 -8.23 -8.81
N GLN A 57 2.75 -8.76 -8.37
CA GLN A 57 3.03 -10.20 -8.42
C GLN A 57 2.07 -11.00 -7.54
N ILE A 58 1.80 -10.55 -6.32
CA ILE A 58 0.83 -11.19 -5.42
C ILE A 58 -0.57 -11.14 -6.03
N ALA A 59 -0.99 -9.99 -6.55
CA ALA A 59 -2.29 -9.83 -7.17
C ALA A 59 -2.49 -10.79 -8.37
N ALA A 60 -1.49 -10.91 -9.26
CA ALA A 60 -1.52 -11.83 -10.39
C ALA A 60 -1.56 -13.31 -9.93
N ASP A 61 -0.72 -13.68 -8.95
CA ASP A 61 -0.68 -15.03 -8.41
C ASP A 61 -2.03 -15.44 -7.77
N MET A 62 -2.63 -14.55 -6.98
CA MET A 62 -3.91 -14.84 -6.31
C MET A 62 -5.06 -14.94 -7.31
N ALA A 63 -5.09 -14.07 -8.33
CA ALA A 63 -6.08 -14.14 -9.41
C ALA A 63 -5.99 -15.47 -10.16
N LYS A 64 -4.79 -15.91 -10.55
CA LYS A 64 -4.57 -17.20 -11.22
C LYS A 64 -4.95 -18.39 -10.34
N ARG A 65 -4.61 -18.37 -9.06
CA ARG A 65 -4.93 -19.44 -8.10
C ARG A 65 -6.44 -19.63 -7.90
N SER A 66 -7.22 -18.56 -8.01
CA SER A 66 -8.67 -18.59 -7.90
C SER A 66 -9.38 -18.77 -9.25
N ASP A 67 -8.63 -19.04 -10.32
CA ASP A 67 -9.15 -19.04 -11.70
C ASP A 67 -9.96 -17.77 -12.04
N PHE A 68 -9.49 -16.62 -11.53
CA PHE A 68 -10.13 -15.29 -11.66
C PHE A 68 -11.53 -15.16 -11.04
N GLU A 69 -11.95 -16.15 -10.24
CA GLU A 69 -13.25 -16.10 -9.55
C GLU A 69 -13.27 -15.13 -8.37
N MET A 70 -12.12 -14.92 -7.73
CA MET A 70 -12.00 -14.03 -6.58
C MET A 70 -12.05 -12.57 -7.01
N ASP A 71 -12.91 -11.76 -6.36
CA ASP A 71 -13.03 -10.32 -6.64
C ASP A 71 -11.96 -9.51 -5.87
N LEU A 72 -10.74 -9.57 -6.38
CA LEU A 72 -9.58 -8.91 -5.78
C LEU A 72 -9.45 -7.47 -6.26
N HIS A 73 -9.12 -6.59 -5.32
CA HIS A 73 -8.81 -5.18 -5.58
C HIS A 73 -7.46 -4.81 -4.97
N VAL A 74 -6.68 -4.03 -5.70
CA VAL A 74 -5.52 -3.32 -5.16
C VAL A 74 -5.93 -1.87 -4.95
N VAL A 75 -5.89 -1.41 -3.70
CA VAL A 75 -6.24 -0.03 -3.32
C VAL A 75 -4.96 0.73 -2.98
N PRO A 76 -4.52 1.68 -3.82
CA PRO A 76 -3.42 2.57 -3.46
C PRO A 76 -3.77 3.32 -2.18
N THR A 77 -2.84 3.33 -1.21
CA THR A 77 -3.11 4.00 0.07
C THR A 77 -1.87 4.78 0.48
N SER A 78 -2.00 6.10 0.59
CA SER A 78 -0.94 6.98 1.07
C SER A 78 -1.13 7.36 2.53
N LEU A 79 -0.02 7.43 3.26
CA LEU A 79 0.03 7.85 4.66
C LEU A 79 0.89 9.12 4.76
N ASN A 80 0.26 10.23 5.08
CA ASN A 80 0.94 11.51 5.26
C ASN A 80 0.94 11.89 6.74
N TYR A 81 2.13 12.04 7.30
CA TYR A 81 2.34 12.42 8.70
C TYR A 81 2.61 13.92 8.78
N SER A 82 1.93 14.65 9.69
CA SER A 82 2.11 16.09 9.87
C SER A 82 3.55 16.40 10.30
N LYS A 83 4.12 15.62 11.22
CA LYS A 83 5.49 15.78 11.67
C LYS A 83 6.13 14.45 11.98
N PHE A 84 7.17 14.09 11.24
CA PHE A 84 7.84 12.82 11.43
C PHE A 84 8.59 12.78 12.78
N GLY A 85 8.38 11.71 13.56
CA GLY A 85 9.09 11.49 14.84
C GLY A 85 8.58 12.29 16.04
N SER A 86 7.46 13.03 15.92
CA SER A 86 6.82 13.72 17.05
C SER A 86 5.78 12.86 17.76
N LEU A 87 5.60 13.10 19.06
CA LEU A 87 4.44 12.60 19.79
C LEU A 87 3.20 13.42 19.38
N MET A 88 2.03 12.79 19.33
CA MET A 88 0.74 13.42 18.98
C MET A 88 0.74 14.05 17.57
N GLN A 89 1.11 13.30 16.56
CA GLN A 89 1.03 13.74 15.17
C GLN A 89 -0.31 13.39 14.53
N THR A 90 -0.72 14.20 13.55
CA THR A 90 -1.85 13.89 12.69
C THR A 90 -1.36 12.98 11.56
N VAL A 91 -2.15 11.94 11.24
CA VAL A 91 -1.93 11.08 10.07
C VAL A 91 -3.09 11.28 9.12
N HIS A 92 -2.80 11.72 7.92
CA HIS A 92 -3.77 11.76 6.84
C HIS A 92 -3.64 10.50 5.99
N VAL A 93 -4.72 9.74 5.90
CA VAL A 93 -4.80 8.53 5.08
C VAL A 93 -5.63 8.85 3.85
N HIS A 94 -5.05 8.66 2.67
CA HIS A 94 -5.77 8.81 1.41
C HIS A 94 -5.86 7.46 0.71
N TYR A 95 -7.05 7.15 0.19
CA TYR A 95 -7.32 5.95 -0.61
C TYR A 95 -7.53 6.38 -2.05
N GLY A 96 -6.68 5.88 -2.95
CA GLY A 96 -6.81 6.07 -4.40
C GLY A 96 -7.85 5.14 -5.01
N GLU A 97 -8.00 5.23 -6.34
CA GLU A 97 -8.96 4.43 -7.07
C GLU A 97 -8.60 2.93 -7.03
N PRO A 98 -9.55 2.05 -6.65
CA PRO A 98 -9.32 0.62 -6.60
C PRO A 98 -9.05 0.03 -7.98
N ILE A 99 -7.97 -0.74 -8.12
CA ILE A 99 -7.66 -1.51 -9.32
C ILE A 99 -8.32 -2.89 -9.17
N ARG A 100 -9.38 -3.16 -9.93
CA ARG A 100 -10.06 -4.44 -9.92
C ARG A 100 -9.30 -5.45 -10.77
N ILE A 101 -8.73 -6.48 -10.16
CA ILE A 101 -7.80 -7.40 -10.82
C ILE A 101 -8.48 -8.27 -11.88
N ARG A 102 -9.73 -8.65 -11.67
CA ARG A 102 -10.52 -9.44 -12.62
C ARG A 102 -10.62 -8.78 -14.00
N ASP A 103 -10.66 -7.45 -14.07
CA ASP A 103 -10.80 -6.72 -15.33
C ASP A 103 -9.56 -6.87 -16.23
N TYR A 104 -8.45 -7.33 -15.65
CA TYR A 104 -7.17 -7.56 -16.34
C TYR A 104 -6.85 -9.05 -16.55
N ALA A 105 -7.84 -9.95 -16.43
CA ALA A 105 -7.63 -11.39 -16.54
C ALA A 105 -6.90 -11.81 -17.82
N GLU A 106 -7.31 -11.26 -18.96
CA GLU A 106 -6.66 -11.55 -20.26
C GLU A 106 -5.23 -11.00 -20.34
N MET A 107 -4.96 -9.85 -19.75
CA MET A 107 -3.60 -9.30 -19.66
C MET A 107 -2.72 -10.19 -18.80
N ILE A 108 -3.21 -10.65 -17.65
CA ILE A 108 -2.46 -11.53 -16.74
C ILE A 108 -2.11 -12.86 -17.42
N LYS A 109 -3.03 -13.43 -18.24
CA LYS A 109 -2.81 -14.67 -18.98
C LYS A 109 -1.76 -14.52 -20.08
N ASN A 110 -1.78 -13.42 -20.81
CA ASN A 110 -0.97 -13.21 -22.00
C ASN A 110 0.35 -12.47 -21.72
N ASP A 111 0.36 -11.52 -20.79
CA ASP A 111 1.51 -10.70 -20.39
C ASP A 111 1.47 -10.35 -18.90
N GLU A 112 1.73 -11.34 -18.06
CA GLU A 112 1.79 -11.14 -16.60
C GLU A 112 2.79 -10.07 -16.18
N LYS A 113 3.93 -9.99 -16.87
CA LYS A 113 4.95 -8.99 -16.55
C LYS A 113 4.45 -7.57 -16.84
N GLY A 114 3.80 -7.38 -17.98
CA GLY A 114 3.17 -6.10 -18.31
C GLY A 114 2.09 -5.71 -17.32
N PHE A 115 1.26 -6.67 -16.88
CA PHE A 115 0.29 -6.43 -15.82
C PHE A 115 0.94 -5.99 -14.50
N VAL A 116 1.98 -6.70 -14.06
CA VAL A 116 2.71 -6.35 -12.82
C VAL A 116 3.31 -4.95 -12.91
N ASP A 117 3.88 -4.60 -14.06
CA ASP A 117 4.44 -3.27 -14.32
C ASP A 117 3.33 -2.20 -14.33
N MET A 118 2.20 -2.47 -14.95
CA MET A 118 1.04 -1.58 -14.96
C MET A 118 0.54 -1.30 -13.54
N VAL A 119 0.25 -2.33 -12.75
CA VAL A 119 -0.20 -2.15 -11.36
C VAL A 119 0.81 -1.37 -10.54
N THR A 120 2.11 -1.69 -10.67
CA THR A 120 3.16 -1.00 -9.92
C THR A 120 3.22 0.48 -10.28
N ASN A 121 3.14 0.81 -11.57
CA ASN A 121 3.17 2.20 -12.04
C ASN A 121 1.89 2.97 -11.67
N THR A 122 0.72 2.34 -11.75
CA THR A 122 -0.54 2.97 -11.33
C THR A 122 -0.50 3.31 -9.84
N VAL A 123 -0.08 2.36 -8.99
CA VAL A 123 0.06 2.63 -7.56
C VAL A 123 1.11 3.70 -7.28
N GLN A 124 2.25 3.69 -8.01
CA GLN A 124 3.30 4.71 -7.89
C GLN A 124 2.75 6.12 -8.19
N ASN A 125 2.04 6.28 -9.30
CA ASN A 125 1.49 7.56 -9.73
C ASN A 125 0.45 8.08 -8.73
N GLU A 126 -0.46 7.22 -8.27
CA GLU A 126 -1.45 7.57 -7.23
C GLU A 126 -0.78 8.04 -5.93
N LEU A 127 0.24 7.33 -5.47
CA LEU A 127 0.95 7.72 -4.26
C LEU A 127 1.72 9.04 -4.44
N GLU A 128 2.33 9.27 -5.61
CA GLU A 128 3.04 10.52 -5.92
C GLU A 128 2.11 11.72 -6.01
N GLU A 129 0.88 11.54 -6.47
CA GLU A 129 -0.11 12.60 -6.54
C GLU A 129 -0.56 13.07 -5.15
N PHE A 130 -0.69 12.14 -4.20
CA PHE A 130 -1.21 12.43 -2.86
C PHE A 130 -0.14 12.60 -1.79
N VAL A 131 1.12 12.28 -2.08
CA VAL A 131 2.23 12.63 -1.19
C VAL A 131 2.72 14.03 -1.53
N MET A 132 2.53 14.96 -0.62
CA MET A 132 3.11 16.31 -0.76
C MET A 132 4.62 16.22 -0.64
N ILE A 133 5.28 16.11 -1.80
CA ILE A 133 6.75 16.10 -1.89
C ILE A 133 7.25 17.52 -1.71
N THR A 134 7.85 17.78 -0.56
CA THR A 134 8.59 19.03 -0.35
C THR A 134 10.03 18.86 -0.84
N LYS A 135 10.34 19.37 -2.03
CA LYS A 135 11.72 19.42 -2.53
C LYS A 135 12.37 20.73 -2.06
N GLY A 136 13.45 20.65 -1.27
CA GLY A 136 14.30 21.79 -0.87
C GLY A 136 14.24 22.17 0.62
N ASP A 137 15.10 23.12 1.02
CA ASP A 137 15.37 23.52 2.42
C ASP A 137 14.24 24.33 3.13
N TYR A 138 13.04 24.37 2.58
CA TYR A 138 11.88 25.09 3.14
C TYR A 138 10.92 24.17 3.89
N THR A 139 11.43 23.32 4.75
CA THR A 139 10.64 22.27 5.42
C THR A 139 9.57 22.86 6.33
N ASP A 140 9.88 23.88 7.13
CA ASP A 140 8.96 24.40 8.16
C ASP A 140 7.79 25.20 7.57
N GLU A 141 8.05 26.07 6.57
CA GLU A 141 7.01 26.87 5.92
C GLU A 141 6.08 26.02 5.06
N LYS A 142 6.61 24.98 4.43
CA LYS A 142 5.81 24.03 3.65
C LYS A 142 5.00 23.08 4.54
N GLU A 143 5.52 22.71 5.71
CA GLU A 143 4.76 21.98 6.73
C GLU A 143 3.58 22.84 7.22
N LEU A 144 3.79 24.13 7.44
CA LEU A 144 2.73 25.05 7.83
C LEU A 144 1.65 25.18 6.74
N VAL A 145 2.05 25.36 5.47
CA VAL A 145 1.11 25.42 4.34
C VAL A 145 0.37 24.09 4.18
N HIS A 146 1.05 22.98 4.35
CA HIS A 146 0.45 21.65 4.33
C HIS A 146 -0.59 21.47 5.44
N GLU A 147 -0.29 21.87 6.66
CA GLU A 147 -1.26 21.87 7.77
C GLU A 147 -2.46 22.78 7.48
N MET A 148 -2.24 23.96 6.90
CA MET A 148 -3.31 24.88 6.53
C MET A 148 -4.23 24.27 5.46
N VAL A 149 -3.67 23.70 4.40
CA VAL A 149 -4.45 23.06 3.31
C VAL A 149 -5.23 21.84 3.83
N ILE A 150 -4.62 21.02 4.67
CA ILE A 150 -5.31 19.88 5.29
C ILE A 150 -6.42 20.37 6.24
N ASN A 151 -6.16 21.39 7.05
CA ASN A 151 -7.13 21.91 8.01
C ASN A 151 -8.32 22.60 7.34
N GLU A 152 -8.14 23.28 6.21
CA GLU A 152 -9.24 23.91 5.47
C GLU A 152 -10.14 22.91 4.74
N ASN A 153 -9.58 21.78 4.28
CA ASN A 153 -10.33 20.72 3.60
C ASN A 153 -10.71 19.55 4.52
N TYR A 154 -10.20 19.52 5.73
CA TYR A 154 -10.37 18.43 6.67
C TYR A 154 -11.63 18.63 7.50
N GLN A 155 -12.70 17.92 7.14
CA GLN A 155 -13.72 17.57 8.13
C GLN A 155 -13.18 16.43 8.98
N PRO A 156 -12.82 16.65 10.26
CA PRO A 156 -12.31 15.57 11.08
C PRO A 156 -13.34 14.45 11.12
N PHE A 157 -12.98 13.29 10.64
CA PHE A 157 -13.73 12.07 10.90
C PHE A 157 -13.68 11.90 12.41
N LYS A 158 -14.71 12.38 13.09
CA LYS A 158 -14.86 12.16 14.52
C LYS A 158 -15.16 10.68 14.70
N PHE A 159 -14.10 9.87 14.77
CA PHE A 159 -14.21 8.55 15.36
C PHE A 159 -14.64 8.76 16.81
N LYS A 160 -15.94 8.66 17.05
CA LYS A 160 -16.44 8.41 18.40
C LYS A 160 -16.06 6.97 18.75
N ILE A 161 -14.85 6.79 19.29
CA ILE A 161 -14.43 5.53 19.98
C ILE A 161 -15.26 5.37 21.27
N LYS A 162 -16.50 5.83 21.31
CA LYS A 162 -17.19 5.94 22.58
C LYS A 162 -17.96 4.71 23.00
N ASP A 163 -18.10 3.68 22.23
CA ASP A 163 -19.03 2.62 22.63
C ASP A 163 -18.57 1.17 22.45
N GLN A 164 -17.28 0.91 22.16
CA GLN A 164 -16.80 -0.49 22.07
C GLN A 164 -15.87 -0.97 23.17
N TRP A 165 -15.38 -0.11 24.06
CA TRP A 165 -14.39 -0.51 25.08
C TRP A 165 -14.80 -0.20 26.51
N GLY A 166 -16.03 -0.10 26.84
CA GLY A 166 -16.57 -0.21 28.22
C GLY A 166 -15.72 0.33 29.36
N PHE A 167 -14.93 1.39 29.17
CA PHE A 167 -14.26 2.09 30.25
C PHE A 167 -15.12 3.24 30.73
N SER A 168 -15.78 2.97 31.83
CA SER A 168 -16.44 3.96 32.69
C SER A 168 -15.42 4.87 33.39
#